data_3f73dfac6140535f1f52e2cb32423365
#
_entry.id   3f73dfac6140535f1f52e2cb32423365
#
_cell.length_a   1.000
_cell.length_b   1.000
_cell.length_c   1.000
_cell.angle_alpha   90.00
_cell.angle_beta   90.00
_cell.angle_gamma   90.00
#
_symmetry.space_group_name_H-M   'P 1'
#
loop_
_entity.id
_entity.type
_entity.pdbx_description
1 polymer ?
#
loop_
_entity_poly.entity_id
_entity_poly.type
_entity_poly.pdbx_seq_one_letter_code
_entity_poly.pdbx_strand_id
1 'polypeptide(L)'
;ALAGPVACLIGASMGVATLHAAGLLAPADAMGNWISWWAGDATGVIVFAPLTLMALPSQSDLWQGRRRVVAIPSILVLAISLAAFLHASSIERREALLRLDQRAALAVESLRRTLTAHQEALYGLQSLIRATGEPSQEEFFRYTSSNLQRLQGLHALSWNPLVPDHDRNAFEARQRQIPGRQGFRITEKDRQGVVVPARRRPVSVPVTLIEPLQANRAALGFDIGSDPIRAATIRAALSAGSPKATAPIQLVQERGLQKGVLLILPIEEPSGFVVGVYRLGDLLEDCFSDPGWRDFEMRLLESTPGQEPRELARMPLNADAIDTTHRRAAVVSRPVEVGGQPWQLEVKRSGAFPGESAVDQGSGLIALVGLLI
;
A
#
# COMPACT_ATOMS: atom_id res chain seq x y z
N ALA A 1 31.14 -21.29 -40.51
CA ALA A 1 30.76 -20.45 -39.37
C ALA A 1 29.39 -19.75 -39.59
N LEU A 2 29.07 -19.25 -40.79
CA LEU A 2 27.82 -18.50 -41.05
C LEU A 2 26.55 -19.36 -41.16
N ALA A 3 26.67 -20.64 -41.47
CA ALA A 3 25.50 -21.52 -41.66
C ALA A 3 24.65 -21.70 -40.39
N GLY A 4 25.26 -21.69 -39.21
CA GLY A 4 24.57 -21.81 -37.92
C GLY A 4 23.64 -20.63 -37.63
N PRO A 5 24.15 -19.39 -37.57
CA PRO A 5 23.32 -18.22 -37.38
C PRO A 5 22.20 -18.02 -38.41
N VAL A 6 22.45 -18.42 -39.67
CA VAL A 6 21.44 -18.41 -40.73
C VAL A 6 20.35 -19.45 -40.47
N ALA A 7 20.68 -20.63 -40.00
CA ALA A 7 19.68 -21.64 -39.62
C ALA A 7 18.82 -21.19 -38.44
N CYS A 8 19.38 -20.44 -37.49
CA CYS A 8 18.63 -19.90 -36.33
C CYS A 8 17.55 -18.89 -36.70
N LEU A 9 17.61 -18.26 -37.90
CA LEU A 9 16.52 -17.40 -38.41
C LEU A 9 15.20 -18.16 -38.49
N ILE A 10 15.23 -19.43 -38.89
CA ILE A 10 14.03 -20.27 -39.00
C ILE A 10 13.42 -20.50 -37.61
N GLY A 11 14.24 -20.86 -36.62
CA GLY A 11 13.79 -21.11 -35.25
C GLY A 11 13.13 -19.89 -34.65
N ALA A 12 13.80 -18.73 -34.70
CA ALA A 12 13.26 -17.46 -34.17
C ALA A 12 11.97 -17.06 -34.90
N SER A 13 11.90 -17.20 -36.21
CA SER A 13 10.69 -16.86 -36.98
C SER A 13 9.50 -17.76 -36.64
N MET A 14 9.72 -19.06 -36.52
CA MET A 14 8.67 -20.02 -36.13
C MET A 14 8.20 -19.78 -34.70
N GLY A 15 9.12 -19.56 -33.76
CA GLY A 15 8.81 -19.35 -32.36
C GLY A 15 7.94 -18.09 -32.14
N VAL A 16 8.37 -16.96 -32.70
CA VAL A 16 7.64 -15.70 -32.60
C VAL A 16 6.25 -15.77 -33.31
N ALA A 17 6.20 -16.40 -34.48
CA ALA A 17 4.94 -16.61 -35.19
C ALA A 17 3.97 -17.47 -34.37
N THR A 18 4.45 -18.49 -33.68
CA THR A 18 3.63 -19.36 -32.81
C THR A 18 3.08 -18.58 -31.60
N LEU A 19 3.92 -17.80 -30.92
CA LEU A 19 3.51 -16.99 -29.77
C LEU A 19 2.48 -15.92 -30.19
N HIS A 20 2.70 -15.30 -31.36
CA HIS A 20 1.78 -14.32 -31.87
C HIS A 20 0.41 -14.95 -32.25
N ALA A 21 0.42 -16.10 -32.89
CA ALA A 21 -0.80 -16.84 -33.24
C ALA A 21 -1.56 -17.35 -32.02
N ALA A 22 -0.85 -17.66 -30.93
CA ALA A 22 -1.44 -18.04 -29.64
C ALA A 22 -1.99 -16.84 -28.83
N GLY A 23 -1.84 -15.60 -29.30
CA GLY A 23 -2.26 -14.40 -28.57
C GLY A 23 -1.41 -14.05 -27.36
N LEU A 24 -0.23 -14.67 -27.22
CA LEU A 24 0.68 -14.48 -26.08
C LEU A 24 1.72 -13.36 -26.31
N LEU A 25 1.79 -12.83 -27.54
CA LEU A 25 2.74 -11.80 -27.93
C LEU A 25 2.06 -10.67 -28.69
N ALA A 26 2.16 -9.44 -28.19
CA ALA A 26 1.63 -8.27 -28.88
C ALA A 26 2.44 -7.98 -30.17
N PRO A 27 1.80 -7.47 -31.24
CA PRO A 27 2.50 -7.13 -32.50
C PRO A 27 3.67 -6.15 -32.31
N ALA A 28 3.55 -5.22 -31.37
CA ALA A 28 4.57 -4.23 -31.08
C ALA A 28 5.87 -4.86 -30.53
N ASP A 29 5.78 -5.99 -29.85
CA ASP A 29 6.91 -6.67 -29.20
C ASP A 29 7.50 -7.78 -30.08
N ALA A 30 6.87 -8.13 -31.19
CA ALA A 30 7.26 -9.25 -32.04
C ALA A 30 8.68 -9.13 -32.59
N MET A 31 9.08 -7.94 -33.05
CA MET A 31 10.43 -7.73 -33.62
C MET A 31 11.52 -7.84 -32.54
N GLY A 32 11.27 -7.28 -31.35
CA GLY A 32 12.21 -7.36 -30.24
C GLY A 32 12.42 -8.80 -29.74
N ASN A 33 11.34 -9.56 -29.60
CA ASN A 33 11.40 -10.97 -29.23
C ASN A 33 12.13 -11.81 -30.32
N TRP A 34 11.85 -11.51 -31.59
CA TRP A 34 12.51 -12.21 -32.70
C TRP A 34 14.05 -12.00 -32.69
N ILE A 35 14.50 -10.75 -32.53
CA ILE A 35 15.92 -10.41 -32.44
C ILE A 35 16.57 -11.12 -31.26
N SER A 36 15.92 -11.08 -30.08
CA SER A 36 16.42 -11.75 -28.87
C SER A 36 16.58 -13.26 -29.05
N TRP A 37 15.59 -13.92 -29.63
CA TRP A 37 15.64 -15.37 -29.85
C TRP A 37 16.71 -15.73 -30.86
N TRP A 38 16.73 -15.03 -32.00
CA TRP A 38 17.76 -15.27 -33.01
C TRP A 38 19.18 -15.04 -32.46
N ALA A 39 19.39 -13.97 -31.72
CA ALA A 39 20.66 -13.64 -31.09
C ALA A 39 21.10 -14.72 -30.09
N GLY A 40 20.19 -15.19 -29.23
CA GLY A 40 20.43 -16.26 -28.28
C GLY A 40 20.83 -17.57 -28.96
N ASP A 41 20.04 -18.00 -29.95
CA ASP A 41 20.27 -19.23 -30.70
C ASP A 41 21.59 -19.15 -31.51
N ALA A 42 21.84 -18.04 -32.22
CA ALA A 42 23.07 -17.82 -32.99
C ALA A 42 24.30 -17.85 -32.08
N THR A 43 24.24 -17.20 -30.93
CA THR A 43 25.29 -17.23 -29.90
C THR A 43 25.54 -18.64 -29.41
N GLY A 44 24.47 -19.37 -29.07
CA GLY A 44 24.58 -20.78 -28.68
C GLY A 44 25.29 -21.63 -29.71
N VAL A 45 24.92 -21.51 -30.99
CA VAL A 45 25.54 -22.27 -32.07
C VAL A 45 27.01 -21.89 -32.28
N ILE A 46 27.36 -20.60 -32.30
CA ILE A 46 28.72 -20.11 -32.48
C ILE A 46 29.66 -20.64 -31.39
N VAL A 47 29.20 -20.67 -30.13
CA VAL A 47 30.00 -21.07 -28.97
C VAL A 47 30.02 -22.60 -28.80
N PHE A 48 28.84 -23.23 -28.82
CA PHE A 48 28.74 -24.64 -28.46
C PHE A 48 29.04 -25.61 -29.63
N ALA A 49 28.75 -25.23 -30.89
CA ALA A 49 29.01 -26.14 -32.00
C ALA A 49 30.51 -26.49 -32.15
N PRO A 50 31.46 -25.55 -32.10
CA PRO A 50 32.89 -25.90 -32.13
C PRO A 50 33.30 -26.77 -30.92
N LEU A 51 32.81 -26.45 -29.74
CA LEU A 51 33.14 -27.21 -28.51
C LEU A 51 32.62 -28.65 -28.59
N THR A 52 31.39 -28.84 -29.08
CA THR A 52 30.78 -30.17 -29.27
C THR A 52 31.51 -30.98 -30.33
N LEU A 53 31.84 -30.36 -31.46
CA LEU A 53 32.58 -31.02 -32.53
C LEU A 53 33.99 -31.47 -32.08
N MET A 54 34.64 -30.70 -31.21
CA MET A 54 35.93 -31.07 -30.62
C MET A 54 35.83 -32.24 -29.61
N ALA A 55 34.66 -32.39 -28.97
CA ALA A 55 34.41 -33.47 -28.01
C ALA A 55 34.05 -34.82 -28.67
N LEU A 56 33.60 -34.80 -29.93
CA LEU A 56 33.22 -36.00 -30.67
C LEU A 56 34.45 -36.85 -31.07
N PRO A 57 34.52 -38.14 -30.70
CA PRO A 57 35.67 -39.01 -30.99
C PRO A 57 35.96 -39.19 -32.49
N SER A 58 34.92 -39.19 -33.32
CA SER A 58 34.99 -39.41 -34.75
C SER A 58 35.74 -38.33 -35.57
N GLN A 59 35.98 -37.15 -34.95
CA GLN A 59 36.63 -36.02 -35.60
C GLN A 59 37.95 -35.61 -34.91
N SER A 60 38.50 -36.47 -34.05
CA SER A 60 39.67 -36.16 -33.21
C SER A 60 40.89 -35.72 -34.05
N ASP A 61 41.13 -36.33 -35.22
CA ASP A 61 42.31 -36.08 -36.05
C ASP A 61 42.28 -34.68 -36.67
N LEU A 62 41.14 -34.17 -37.06
CA LEU A 62 40.97 -32.81 -37.60
C LEU A 62 41.22 -31.71 -36.58
N TRP A 63 41.02 -32.01 -35.29
CA TRP A 63 41.06 -31.03 -34.22
C TRP A 63 42.30 -31.13 -33.31
N GLN A 64 43.14 -32.20 -33.42
CA GLN A 64 44.25 -32.42 -32.48
C GLN A 64 45.21 -31.22 -32.38
N GLY A 65 45.52 -30.55 -33.48
CA GLY A 65 46.43 -29.40 -33.51
C GLY A 65 45.75 -28.05 -33.19
N ARG A 66 44.41 -27.99 -33.25
CA ARG A 66 43.65 -26.71 -33.14
C ARG A 66 42.78 -26.58 -31.90
N ARG A 67 42.68 -27.63 -31.09
CA ARG A 67 41.80 -27.63 -29.87
C ARG A 67 42.02 -26.45 -28.96
N ARG A 68 43.28 -26.16 -28.63
CA ARG A 68 43.60 -25.03 -27.72
C ARG A 68 43.32 -23.67 -28.35
N VAL A 69 43.59 -23.52 -29.64
CA VAL A 69 43.40 -22.25 -30.35
C VAL A 69 41.94 -21.88 -30.54
N VAL A 70 41.01 -22.84 -30.59
CA VAL A 70 39.58 -22.62 -30.73
C VAL A 70 38.85 -22.64 -29.36
N ALA A 71 39.17 -23.63 -28.50
CA ALA A 71 38.47 -23.81 -27.24
C ALA A 71 38.74 -22.66 -26.25
N ILE A 72 40.01 -22.23 -26.13
CA ILE A 72 40.34 -21.17 -25.15
C ILE A 72 39.61 -19.83 -25.47
N PRO A 73 39.66 -19.29 -26.71
CA PRO A 73 38.90 -18.08 -27.04
C PRO A 73 37.40 -18.27 -26.89
N SER A 74 36.83 -19.41 -27.31
CA SER A 74 35.40 -19.66 -27.18
C SER A 74 34.93 -19.69 -25.72
N ILE A 75 35.67 -20.33 -24.82
CA ILE A 75 35.39 -20.36 -23.38
C ILE A 75 35.57 -18.96 -22.79
N LEU A 76 36.58 -18.21 -23.19
CA LEU A 76 36.84 -16.87 -22.72
C LEU A 76 35.70 -15.92 -23.11
N VAL A 77 35.26 -15.95 -24.37
CA VAL A 77 34.13 -15.15 -24.86
C VAL A 77 32.85 -15.52 -24.09
N LEU A 78 32.57 -16.81 -23.89
CA LEU A 78 31.44 -17.26 -23.11
C LEU A 78 31.50 -16.74 -21.66
N ALA A 79 32.65 -16.82 -21.00
CA ALA A 79 32.85 -16.34 -19.65
C ALA A 79 32.65 -14.81 -19.53
N ILE A 80 33.20 -14.05 -20.48
CA ILE A 80 33.03 -12.59 -20.53
C ILE A 80 31.55 -12.23 -20.78
N SER A 81 30.90 -12.89 -21.74
CA SER A 81 29.47 -12.66 -22.03
C SER A 81 28.57 -12.97 -20.82
N LEU A 82 28.83 -14.09 -20.13
CA LEU A 82 28.12 -14.46 -18.92
C LEU A 82 28.36 -13.43 -17.79
N ALA A 83 29.62 -13.03 -17.60
CA ALA A 83 29.96 -12.00 -16.58
C ALA A 83 29.28 -10.67 -16.89
N ALA A 84 29.29 -10.22 -18.15
CA ALA A 84 28.60 -9.00 -18.58
C ALA A 84 27.08 -9.09 -18.37
N PHE A 85 26.48 -10.24 -18.72
CA PHE A 85 25.04 -10.47 -18.46
C PHE A 85 24.71 -10.43 -16.98
N LEU A 86 25.45 -11.14 -16.13
CA LEU A 86 25.23 -11.14 -14.68
C LEU A 86 25.41 -9.74 -14.09
N HIS A 87 26.39 -8.99 -14.59
CA HIS A 87 26.65 -7.62 -14.16
C HIS A 87 25.50 -6.69 -14.57
N ALA A 88 25.07 -6.70 -15.83
CA ALA A 88 23.94 -5.93 -16.34
C ALA A 88 22.67 -6.24 -15.56
N SER A 89 22.31 -7.51 -15.40
CA SER A 89 21.13 -7.94 -14.62
C SER A 89 21.18 -7.49 -13.15
N SER A 90 22.38 -7.41 -12.56
CA SER A 90 22.52 -6.91 -11.18
C SER A 90 22.29 -5.41 -11.07
N ILE A 91 22.71 -4.63 -12.07
CA ILE A 91 22.45 -3.18 -12.13
C ILE A 91 20.97 -2.92 -12.27
N GLU A 92 20.30 -3.59 -13.19
CA GLU A 92 18.87 -3.46 -13.45
C GLU A 92 18.02 -3.73 -12.19
N ARG A 93 18.35 -4.83 -11.48
CA ARG A 93 17.67 -5.16 -10.22
C ARG A 93 17.86 -4.07 -9.17
N ARG A 94 19.07 -3.52 -9.06
CA ARG A 94 19.35 -2.42 -8.12
C ARG A 94 18.55 -1.17 -8.48
N GLU A 95 18.53 -0.79 -9.76
CA GLU A 95 17.75 0.35 -10.23
C GLU A 95 16.24 0.17 -9.99
N ALA A 96 15.71 -1.03 -10.28
CA ALA A 96 14.31 -1.36 -10.04
C ALA A 96 13.94 -1.22 -8.54
N LEU A 97 14.79 -1.74 -7.64
CA LEU A 97 14.61 -1.60 -6.20
C LEU A 97 14.70 -0.14 -5.75
N LEU A 98 15.66 0.63 -6.27
CA LEU A 98 15.78 2.06 -5.94
C LEU A 98 14.56 2.85 -6.40
N ARG A 99 14.04 2.59 -7.60
CA ARG A 99 12.81 3.21 -8.10
C ARG A 99 11.60 2.85 -7.24
N LEU A 100 11.47 1.58 -6.83
CA LEU A 100 10.39 1.15 -5.93
C LEU A 100 10.52 1.80 -4.56
N ASP A 101 11.73 1.90 -4.02
CA ASP A 101 12.01 2.55 -2.75
C ASP A 101 11.66 4.06 -2.76
N GLN A 102 12.00 4.75 -3.85
CA GLN A 102 11.59 6.15 -4.07
C GLN A 102 10.05 6.29 -4.13
N ARG A 103 9.38 5.38 -4.84
CA ARG A 103 7.91 5.34 -4.88
C ARG A 103 7.30 5.07 -3.50
N ALA A 104 7.88 4.15 -2.73
CA ALA A 104 7.43 3.90 -1.36
C ALA A 104 7.61 5.12 -0.45
N ALA A 105 8.70 5.88 -0.60
CA ALA A 105 8.90 7.14 0.11
C ALA A 105 7.82 8.18 -0.25
N LEU A 106 7.49 8.32 -1.54
CA LEU A 106 6.41 9.21 -1.99
C LEU A 106 5.04 8.77 -1.47
N ALA A 107 4.79 7.46 -1.37
CA ALA A 107 3.56 6.93 -0.82
C ALA A 107 3.41 7.27 0.67
N VAL A 108 4.47 7.10 1.46
CA VAL A 108 4.48 7.51 2.88
C VAL A 108 4.23 9.01 3.02
N GLU A 109 4.86 9.82 2.17
CA GLU A 109 4.68 11.28 2.21
C GLU A 109 3.25 11.69 1.81
N SER A 110 2.62 11.01 0.85
CA SER A 110 1.21 11.21 0.49
C SER A 110 0.30 10.92 1.69
N LEU A 111 0.46 9.75 2.31
CA LEU A 111 -0.32 9.37 3.49
C LEU A 111 -0.12 10.36 4.65
N ARG A 112 1.12 10.79 4.89
CA ARG A 112 1.43 11.77 5.94
C ARG A 112 0.76 13.12 5.69
N ARG A 113 0.77 13.63 4.46
CA ARG A 113 0.09 14.88 4.09
C ARG A 113 -1.41 14.79 4.29
N THR A 114 -2.03 13.71 3.85
CA THR A 114 -3.45 13.46 4.06
C THR A 114 -3.79 13.47 5.55
N LEU A 115 -3.06 12.73 6.37
CA LEU A 115 -3.26 12.70 7.81
C LEU A 115 -3.04 14.05 8.48
N THR A 116 -2.04 14.83 8.05
CA THR A 116 -1.81 16.20 8.54
C THR A 116 -3.00 17.10 8.22
N ALA A 117 -3.52 17.07 7.00
CA ALA A 117 -4.71 17.85 6.63
C ALA A 117 -5.94 17.47 7.48
N HIS A 118 -6.09 16.19 7.80
CA HIS A 118 -7.15 15.73 8.69
C HIS A 118 -6.94 16.20 10.14
N GLN A 119 -5.71 16.21 10.64
CA GLN A 119 -5.38 16.76 11.96
C GLN A 119 -5.68 18.25 12.04
N GLU A 120 -5.37 19.03 11.01
CA GLU A 120 -5.71 20.44 10.93
C GLU A 120 -7.24 20.69 11.01
N ALA A 121 -8.05 19.81 10.42
CA ALA A 121 -9.50 19.88 10.56
C ALA A 121 -9.97 19.63 12.01
N LEU A 122 -9.31 18.71 12.74
CA LEU A 122 -9.59 18.50 14.16
C LEU A 122 -9.18 19.71 15.00
N TYR A 123 -8.01 20.30 14.75
CA TYR A 123 -7.56 21.52 15.43
C TYR A 123 -8.48 22.72 15.14
N GLY A 124 -8.97 22.86 13.92
CA GLY A 124 -9.94 23.87 13.57
C GLY A 124 -11.28 23.69 14.31
N LEU A 125 -11.76 22.44 14.42
CA LEU A 125 -12.96 22.12 15.20
C LEU A 125 -12.73 22.35 16.70
N GLN A 126 -11.55 22.00 17.23
CA GLN A 126 -11.16 22.34 18.62
C GLN A 126 -11.21 23.86 18.85
N SER A 127 -10.67 24.65 17.91
CA SER A 127 -10.65 26.11 18.01
C SER A 127 -12.06 26.71 17.97
N LEU A 128 -12.95 26.17 17.13
CA LEU A 128 -14.36 26.57 17.11
C LEU A 128 -15.01 26.31 18.47
N ILE A 129 -14.86 25.10 19.01
CA ILE A 129 -15.47 24.70 20.29
C ILE A 129 -14.92 25.54 21.46
N ARG A 130 -13.62 25.83 21.48
CA ARG A 130 -13.00 26.71 22.48
C ARG A 130 -13.57 28.15 22.43
N ALA A 131 -13.84 28.64 21.23
CA ALA A 131 -14.33 30.01 21.06
C ALA A 131 -15.83 30.18 21.37
N THR A 132 -16.65 29.16 21.06
CA THR A 132 -18.11 29.23 21.15
C THR A 132 -18.69 28.48 22.34
N GLY A 133 -17.91 27.66 23.03
CA GLY A 133 -18.40 26.67 23.99
C GLY A 133 -18.94 25.43 23.27
N GLU A 134 -19.89 24.72 23.85
CA GLU A 134 -20.55 23.57 23.23
C GLU A 134 -21.36 24.05 22.01
N PRO A 135 -20.96 23.63 20.76
CA PRO A 135 -21.62 24.13 19.56
C PRO A 135 -23.04 23.57 19.44
N SER A 136 -23.92 24.34 18.81
CA SER A 136 -25.22 23.82 18.37
C SER A 136 -25.04 22.77 17.26
N GLN A 137 -26.08 21.95 17.03
CA GLN A 137 -26.09 20.97 15.94
C GLN A 137 -25.83 21.64 14.58
N GLU A 138 -26.38 22.85 14.36
CA GLU A 138 -26.26 23.56 13.09
C GLU A 138 -24.84 24.13 12.87
N GLU A 139 -24.23 24.71 13.91
CA GLU A 139 -22.85 25.21 13.84
C GLU A 139 -21.86 24.06 13.60
N PHE A 140 -22.04 22.95 14.32
CA PHE A 140 -21.23 21.75 14.14
C PHE A 140 -21.37 21.21 12.72
N PHE A 141 -22.61 21.06 12.21
CA PHE A 141 -22.87 20.61 10.85
C PHE A 141 -22.22 21.52 9.80
N ARG A 142 -22.37 22.84 9.95
CA ARG A 142 -21.83 23.83 8.99
C ARG A 142 -20.31 23.74 8.88
N TYR A 143 -19.63 23.58 10.02
CA TYR A 143 -18.19 23.42 10.03
C TYR A 143 -17.75 22.06 9.46
N THR A 144 -18.35 20.97 9.93
CA THR A 144 -17.90 19.61 9.59
C THR A 144 -18.26 19.19 8.19
N SER A 145 -19.40 19.62 7.64
CA SER A 145 -19.85 19.24 6.29
C SER A 145 -18.86 19.68 5.21
N SER A 146 -18.33 20.91 5.29
CA SER A 146 -17.33 21.40 4.32
C SER A 146 -16.00 20.63 4.42
N ASN A 147 -15.58 20.27 5.63
CA ASN A 147 -14.36 19.49 5.83
C ASN A 147 -14.52 18.04 5.34
N LEU A 148 -15.64 17.39 5.65
CA LEU A 148 -15.91 16.02 5.22
C LEU A 148 -16.08 15.89 3.70
N GLN A 149 -16.59 16.93 3.01
CA GLN A 149 -16.63 16.95 1.55
C GLN A 149 -15.25 17.09 0.90
N ARG A 150 -14.33 17.81 1.54
CA ARG A 150 -12.99 18.10 1.02
C ARG A 150 -11.96 17.05 1.40
N LEU A 151 -12.08 16.49 2.60
CA LEU A 151 -11.13 15.53 3.18
C LEU A 151 -11.72 14.12 3.05
N GLN A 152 -11.56 13.53 1.89
CA GLN A 152 -11.93 12.14 1.64
C GLN A 152 -11.13 11.23 2.59
N GLY A 153 -11.60 10.01 2.84
CA GLY A 153 -10.98 9.10 3.82
C GLY A 153 -11.27 9.44 5.30
N LEU A 154 -11.75 10.65 5.61
CA LEU A 154 -12.29 11.02 6.92
C LEU A 154 -13.79 10.66 6.97
N HIS A 155 -14.11 9.56 7.67
CA HIS A 155 -15.47 9.00 7.68
C HIS A 155 -16.47 9.83 8.52
N ALA A 156 -16.02 10.35 9.65
CA ALA A 156 -16.85 11.20 10.51
C ALA A 156 -16.00 12.10 11.41
N LEU A 157 -16.61 13.22 11.84
CA LEU A 157 -16.13 14.07 12.93
C LEU A 157 -17.15 14.06 14.05
N SER A 158 -16.68 14.01 15.31
CA SER A 158 -17.57 14.04 16.47
C SER A 158 -17.04 14.92 17.61
N TRP A 159 -17.99 15.43 18.40
CA TRP A 159 -17.75 16.07 19.69
C TRP A 159 -18.23 15.16 20.82
N ASN A 160 -17.38 14.97 21.82
CA ASN A 160 -17.58 14.04 22.92
C ASN A 160 -17.20 14.73 24.24
N PRO A 161 -18.16 15.34 24.96
CA PRO A 161 -17.87 15.98 26.23
C PRO A 161 -17.50 15.00 27.33
N LEU A 162 -16.75 15.47 28.31
CA LEU A 162 -16.57 14.76 29.59
C LEU A 162 -17.79 14.96 30.44
N VAL A 163 -18.49 13.88 30.82
CA VAL A 163 -19.70 13.92 31.61
C VAL A 163 -19.45 13.20 32.94
N PRO A 164 -19.29 13.96 34.07
CA PRO A 164 -19.22 13.37 35.40
C PRO A 164 -20.49 12.60 35.77
N ASP A 165 -20.38 11.57 36.60
CA ASP A 165 -21.53 10.72 36.96
C ASP A 165 -22.66 11.51 37.64
N HIS A 166 -22.34 12.51 38.45
CA HIS A 166 -23.34 13.34 39.12
C HIS A 166 -24.13 14.21 38.14
N ASP A 167 -23.56 14.57 36.99
CA ASP A 167 -24.21 15.37 35.95
C ASP A 167 -24.94 14.53 34.89
N ARG A 168 -24.74 13.24 34.88
CA ARG A 168 -25.23 12.34 33.83
C ARG A 168 -26.73 12.45 33.58
N ASN A 169 -27.55 12.44 34.63
CA ASN A 169 -29.00 12.46 34.50
C ASN A 169 -29.48 13.81 33.91
N ALA A 170 -28.89 14.91 34.37
CA ALA A 170 -29.19 16.25 33.84
C ALA A 170 -28.72 16.40 32.39
N PHE A 171 -27.53 15.85 32.06
CA PHE A 171 -27.00 15.82 30.70
C PHE A 171 -27.92 15.04 29.75
N GLU A 172 -28.30 13.81 30.10
CA GLU A 172 -29.21 12.99 29.27
C GLU A 172 -30.58 13.68 29.10
N ALA A 173 -31.09 14.37 30.15
CA ALA A 173 -32.35 15.12 30.09
C ALA A 173 -32.23 16.28 29.10
N ARG A 174 -31.16 17.07 29.13
CA ARG A 174 -30.89 18.15 28.15
C ARG A 174 -30.82 17.62 26.74
N GLN A 175 -30.09 16.52 26.51
CA GLN A 175 -29.95 15.93 25.16
C GLN A 175 -31.32 15.45 24.62
N ARG A 176 -32.21 14.93 25.45
CA ARG A 176 -33.56 14.50 25.05
C ARG A 176 -34.49 15.63 24.62
N GLN A 177 -34.20 16.86 25.03
CA GLN A 177 -34.97 18.05 24.61
C GLN A 177 -34.66 18.46 23.17
N ILE A 178 -33.54 18.00 22.60
CA ILE A 178 -33.18 18.30 21.22
C ILE A 178 -34.08 17.50 20.28
N PRO A 179 -34.70 18.13 19.25
CA PRO A 179 -35.53 17.45 18.28
C PRO A 179 -34.82 16.25 17.65
N GLY A 180 -35.51 15.12 17.58
CA GLY A 180 -34.94 13.85 17.02
C GLY A 180 -34.06 13.05 17.98
N ARG A 181 -33.89 13.50 19.27
CA ARG A 181 -33.07 12.83 20.30
C ARG A 181 -33.85 12.37 21.52
N GLN A 182 -35.17 12.21 21.42
CA GLN A 182 -36.04 11.86 22.56
C GLN A 182 -35.62 10.57 23.27
N GLY A 183 -34.98 9.64 22.55
CA GLY A 183 -34.41 8.40 23.08
C GLY A 183 -32.95 8.48 23.54
N PHE A 184 -32.36 9.70 23.62
CA PHE A 184 -30.93 9.82 23.95
C PHE A 184 -30.63 9.26 25.34
N ARG A 185 -29.65 8.40 25.39
CA ARG A 185 -29.10 7.78 26.59
C ARG A 185 -27.62 7.49 26.36
N ILE A 186 -26.82 7.57 27.41
CA ILE A 186 -25.42 7.12 27.36
C ILE A 186 -25.41 5.61 27.30
N THR A 187 -24.72 5.05 26.29
CA THR A 187 -24.71 3.61 25.96
C THR A 187 -23.29 3.06 25.88
N GLU A 188 -23.18 1.75 26.03
CA GLU A 188 -21.93 1.00 25.83
C GLU A 188 -22.22 -0.31 25.09
N LYS A 189 -21.20 -1.04 24.62
CA LYS A 189 -21.35 -2.41 24.14
C LYS A 189 -21.16 -3.39 25.29
N ASP A 190 -22.05 -4.37 25.38
CA ASP A 190 -21.88 -5.50 26.28
C ASP A 190 -20.82 -6.51 25.73
N ARG A 191 -20.63 -7.64 26.43
CA ARG A 191 -19.68 -8.67 26.01
C ARG A 191 -20.05 -9.35 24.70
N GLN A 192 -21.31 -9.28 24.28
CA GLN A 192 -21.84 -9.81 23.03
C GLN A 192 -21.77 -8.76 21.89
N GLY A 193 -21.33 -7.53 22.19
CA GLY A 193 -21.26 -6.43 21.24
C GLY A 193 -22.59 -5.69 21.02
N VAL A 194 -23.61 -6.00 21.81
CA VAL A 194 -24.93 -5.34 21.76
C VAL A 194 -24.85 -4.00 22.49
N VAL A 195 -25.46 -2.95 21.90
CA VAL A 195 -25.53 -1.63 22.51
C VAL A 195 -26.57 -1.66 23.63
N VAL A 196 -26.12 -1.37 24.84
CA VAL A 196 -26.94 -1.35 26.07
C VAL A 196 -26.74 -0.01 26.82
N PRO A 197 -27.61 0.35 27.78
CA PRO A 197 -27.35 1.50 28.64
C PRO A 197 -26.02 1.34 29.36
N ALA A 198 -25.18 2.39 29.31
CA ALA A 198 -23.87 2.35 29.91
C ALA A 198 -23.93 2.21 31.43
N ARG A 199 -23.03 1.40 32.00
CA ARG A 199 -22.83 1.35 33.44
C ARG A 199 -22.38 2.67 33.99
N ARG A 200 -22.68 2.94 35.25
CA ARG A 200 -22.19 4.11 35.93
C ARG A 200 -20.67 4.01 36.14
N ARG A 201 -20.01 5.13 35.86
CA ARG A 201 -18.55 5.30 36.02
C ARG A 201 -18.27 6.77 36.40
N PRO A 202 -17.14 7.08 37.05
CA PRO A 202 -16.86 8.45 37.51
C PRO A 202 -17.00 9.52 36.41
N VAL A 203 -16.60 9.16 35.16
CA VAL A 203 -16.72 10.03 33.99
C VAL A 203 -17.09 9.19 32.78
N SER A 204 -18.04 9.64 31.99
CA SER A 204 -18.38 9.10 30.66
C SER A 204 -17.98 10.08 29.56
N VAL A 205 -17.72 9.58 28.36
CA VAL A 205 -17.34 10.37 27.18
C VAL A 205 -18.29 10.05 26.02
N PRO A 206 -19.57 10.49 26.10
CA PRO A 206 -20.55 10.15 25.09
C PRO A 206 -20.36 10.92 23.79
N VAL A 207 -20.60 10.28 22.66
CA VAL A 207 -20.73 10.95 21.37
C VAL A 207 -21.98 11.83 21.41
N THR A 208 -21.81 13.16 21.42
CA THR A 208 -22.92 14.11 21.52
C THR A 208 -23.29 14.71 20.18
N LEU A 209 -22.30 15.10 19.40
CA LEU A 209 -22.46 15.55 18.02
C LEU A 209 -21.60 14.66 17.11
N ILE A 210 -22.12 14.29 15.96
CA ILE A 210 -21.41 13.50 14.96
C ILE A 210 -21.95 13.81 13.57
N GLU A 211 -21.06 14.01 12.62
CA GLU A 211 -21.41 14.20 11.20
C GLU A 211 -20.57 13.26 10.30
N PRO A 212 -21.18 12.69 9.28
CA PRO A 212 -22.60 12.74 8.86
C PRO A 212 -23.51 12.00 9.86
N LEU A 213 -24.52 12.68 10.39
CA LEU A 213 -25.37 12.11 11.44
C LEU A 213 -26.13 10.86 10.97
N GLN A 214 -26.66 10.86 9.74
CA GLN A 214 -27.47 9.74 9.22
C GLN A 214 -26.70 8.42 9.19
N ALA A 215 -25.48 8.45 8.69
CA ALA A 215 -24.61 7.27 8.59
C ALA A 215 -24.09 6.80 9.96
N ASN A 216 -24.01 7.72 10.94
CA ASN A 216 -23.38 7.49 12.24
C ASN A 216 -24.38 7.53 13.42
N ARG A 217 -25.68 7.51 13.16
CA ARG A 217 -26.73 7.62 14.19
C ARG A 217 -26.57 6.58 15.30
N ALA A 218 -26.11 5.38 15.00
CA ALA A 218 -25.87 4.31 15.97
C ALA A 218 -24.76 4.64 17.00
N ALA A 219 -23.88 5.58 16.67
CA ALA A 219 -22.80 6.02 17.56
C ALA A 219 -23.28 7.13 18.53
N LEU A 220 -24.43 7.78 18.27
CA LEU A 220 -24.91 8.86 19.11
C LEU A 220 -25.23 8.34 20.53
N GLY A 221 -24.68 8.97 21.55
CA GLY A 221 -24.79 8.55 22.95
C GLY A 221 -23.79 7.46 23.37
N PHE A 222 -23.05 6.86 22.43
CA PHE A 222 -22.07 5.84 22.78
C PHE A 222 -20.90 6.42 23.58
N ASP A 223 -20.65 5.86 24.76
CA ASP A 223 -19.53 6.23 25.62
C ASP A 223 -18.23 5.64 25.08
N ILE A 224 -17.42 6.46 24.41
CA ILE A 224 -16.13 6.01 23.88
C ILE A 224 -15.14 5.60 24.99
N GLY A 225 -15.32 6.12 26.22
CA GLY A 225 -14.54 5.71 27.40
C GLY A 225 -14.89 4.32 27.94
N SER A 226 -15.96 3.69 27.43
CA SER A 226 -16.37 2.35 27.85
C SER A 226 -15.50 1.22 27.29
N ASP A 227 -14.82 1.47 26.18
CA ASP A 227 -13.96 0.51 25.50
C ASP A 227 -12.51 0.65 25.97
N PRO A 228 -11.81 -0.43 26.35
CA PRO A 228 -10.45 -0.35 26.89
C PRO A 228 -9.42 0.31 25.95
N ILE A 229 -9.50 0.04 24.63
CA ILE A 229 -8.57 0.58 23.62
C ILE A 229 -8.79 2.09 23.51
N ARG A 230 -10.05 2.52 23.38
CA ARG A 230 -10.41 3.95 23.30
C ARG A 230 -10.07 4.67 24.59
N ALA A 231 -10.35 4.08 25.74
CA ALA A 231 -10.01 4.65 27.05
C ALA A 231 -8.49 4.83 27.26
N ALA A 232 -7.67 3.90 26.77
CA ALA A 232 -6.22 4.04 26.80
C ALA A 232 -5.76 5.22 25.94
N THR A 233 -6.34 5.36 24.73
CA THR A 233 -6.03 6.46 23.81
C THR A 233 -6.48 7.80 24.36
N ILE A 234 -7.67 7.89 25.00
CA ILE A 234 -8.15 9.08 25.69
C ILE A 234 -7.14 9.54 26.74
N ARG A 235 -6.65 8.64 27.60
CA ARG A 235 -5.63 8.96 28.60
C ARG A 235 -4.32 9.43 27.97
N ALA A 236 -3.87 8.78 26.90
CA ALA A 236 -2.66 9.17 26.19
C ALA A 236 -2.80 10.55 25.52
N ALA A 237 -3.97 10.87 24.96
CA ALA A 237 -4.26 12.16 24.37
C ALA A 237 -4.29 13.27 25.42
N LEU A 238 -4.93 13.03 26.57
CA LEU A 238 -4.93 13.98 27.70
C LEU A 238 -3.51 14.25 28.22
N SER A 239 -2.71 13.21 28.42
CA SER A 239 -1.34 13.38 28.91
C SER A 239 -0.44 14.11 27.91
N ALA A 240 -0.66 13.93 26.59
CA ALA A 240 0.17 14.53 25.55
C ALA A 240 -0.31 15.92 25.12
N GLY A 241 -1.56 16.30 25.40
CA GLY A 241 -2.19 17.52 24.87
C GLY A 241 -2.29 17.56 23.35
N SER A 242 -2.19 16.41 22.68
CA SER A 242 -2.07 16.29 21.22
C SER A 242 -2.89 15.10 20.69
N PRO A 243 -3.20 15.08 19.38
CA PRO A 243 -3.99 14.00 18.80
C PRO A 243 -3.30 12.64 18.97
N LYS A 244 -4.07 11.63 19.41
CA LYS A 244 -3.62 10.24 19.51
C LYS A 244 -4.57 9.32 18.75
N ALA A 245 -3.98 8.35 18.02
CA ALA A 245 -4.75 7.34 17.30
C ALA A 245 -5.00 6.11 18.19
N THR A 246 -6.19 5.52 18.09
CA THR A 246 -6.45 4.21 18.67
C THR A 246 -5.66 3.13 17.94
N ALA A 247 -5.38 2.01 18.60
CA ALA A 247 -5.18 0.78 17.88
C ALA A 247 -6.41 0.47 16.99
N PRO A 248 -6.30 -0.38 15.96
CA PRO A 248 -7.41 -0.70 15.09
C PRO A 248 -8.58 -1.33 15.84
N ILE A 249 -9.77 -0.74 15.68
CA ILE A 249 -11.01 -1.14 16.34
C ILE A 249 -12.11 -1.45 15.32
N GLN A 250 -13.14 -2.13 15.76
CA GLN A 250 -14.40 -2.20 15.03
C GLN A 250 -15.26 -0.98 15.36
N LEU A 251 -15.67 -0.24 14.33
CA LEU A 251 -16.52 0.96 14.51
C LEU A 251 -17.92 0.54 14.97
N VAL A 252 -18.58 1.40 15.75
CA VAL A 252 -19.89 1.11 16.36
C VAL A 252 -20.99 0.95 15.29
N GLN A 253 -20.87 1.73 14.23
CA GLN A 253 -21.83 1.79 13.12
C GLN A 253 -21.61 0.70 12.06
N GLU A 254 -20.54 -0.10 12.15
CA GLU A 254 -20.21 -1.09 11.13
C GLU A 254 -20.57 -2.51 11.52
N ARG A 255 -21.15 -3.24 10.55
CA ARG A 255 -21.42 -4.68 10.63
C ARG A 255 -20.38 -5.53 9.88
N GLY A 256 -19.45 -4.88 9.14
CA GLY A 256 -18.43 -5.54 8.32
C GLY A 256 -17.10 -5.79 9.05
N LEU A 257 -16.16 -6.42 8.33
CA LEU A 257 -14.81 -6.76 8.83
C LEU A 257 -13.82 -5.58 8.73
N GLN A 258 -14.25 -4.43 8.18
CA GLN A 258 -13.38 -3.27 7.98
C GLN A 258 -12.93 -2.67 9.32
N LYS A 259 -11.63 -2.49 9.46
CA LYS A 259 -11.04 -1.90 10.66
C LYS A 259 -11.11 -0.38 10.57
N GLY A 260 -11.43 0.24 11.71
CA GLY A 260 -11.41 1.68 11.86
C GLY A 260 -10.38 2.12 12.90
N VAL A 261 -10.07 3.41 12.86
CA VAL A 261 -9.20 4.08 13.82
C VAL A 261 -9.85 5.40 14.21
N LEU A 262 -9.75 5.75 15.47
CA LEU A 262 -10.14 7.07 15.97
C LEU A 262 -8.88 7.90 16.20
N LEU A 263 -8.88 9.13 15.72
CA LEU A 263 -7.92 10.15 16.11
C LEU A 263 -8.58 11.08 17.13
N ILE A 264 -8.09 11.06 18.37
CA ILE A 264 -8.70 11.70 19.53
C ILE A 264 -7.86 12.89 19.93
N LEU A 265 -8.45 14.11 19.88
CA LEU A 265 -7.84 15.38 20.27
C LEU A 265 -8.55 15.93 21.51
N PRO A 266 -7.85 16.16 22.64
CA PRO A 266 -8.48 16.69 23.86
C PRO A 266 -8.78 18.19 23.75
N ILE A 267 -9.82 18.62 24.45
CA ILE A 267 -10.15 20.02 24.73
C ILE A 267 -10.26 20.18 26.23
N GLU A 268 -9.63 21.22 26.78
CA GLU A 268 -9.65 21.52 28.22
C GLU A 268 -10.94 22.23 28.60
N GLU A 269 -11.32 23.28 27.86
CA GLU A 269 -12.52 24.06 28.05
C GLU A 269 -13.23 24.31 26.71
N PRO A 270 -14.51 23.88 26.58
CA PRO A 270 -15.23 22.94 27.47
C PRO A 270 -14.56 21.55 27.46
N SER A 271 -14.48 20.90 28.63
CA SER A 271 -13.77 19.63 28.77
C SER A 271 -14.39 18.53 27.92
N GLY A 272 -13.58 17.94 27.03
CA GLY A 272 -14.04 16.90 26.12
C GLY A 272 -13.03 16.56 25.03
N PHE A 273 -13.53 15.95 23.96
CA PHE A 273 -12.70 15.48 22.84
C PHE A 273 -13.36 15.74 21.49
N VAL A 274 -12.55 16.24 20.56
CA VAL A 274 -12.85 16.14 19.12
C VAL A 274 -12.30 14.83 18.62
N VAL A 275 -13.10 14.09 17.86
CA VAL A 275 -12.68 12.78 17.35
C VAL A 275 -12.92 12.71 15.84
N GLY A 276 -11.87 12.37 15.10
CA GLY A 276 -11.94 11.96 13.71
C GLY A 276 -12.06 10.45 13.62
N VAL A 277 -12.99 9.97 12.80
CA VAL A 277 -13.24 8.54 12.57
C VAL A 277 -12.73 8.16 11.19
N TYR A 278 -11.90 7.14 11.12
CA TYR A 278 -11.30 6.67 9.87
C TYR A 278 -11.66 5.23 9.61
N ARG A 279 -11.99 4.92 8.36
CA ARG A 279 -11.92 3.57 7.81
C ARG A 279 -10.59 3.44 7.09
N LEU A 280 -9.79 2.46 7.47
CA LEU A 280 -8.42 2.38 6.96
C LEU A 280 -8.35 2.02 5.46
N GLY A 281 -9.34 1.27 4.95
CA GLY A 281 -9.47 1.01 3.52
C GLY A 281 -9.74 2.29 2.73
N ASP A 282 -10.77 3.05 3.13
CA ASP A 282 -11.18 4.30 2.49
C ASP A 282 -10.04 5.34 2.53
N LEU A 283 -9.27 5.37 3.61
CA LEU A 283 -8.09 6.25 3.75
C LEU A 283 -7.00 5.90 2.73
N LEU A 284 -6.71 4.61 2.52
CA LEU A 284 -5.73 4.19 1.53
C LEU A 284 -6.23 4.47 0.11
N GLU A 285 -7.50 4.20 -0.19
CA GLU A 285 -8.11 4.48 -1.49
C GLU A 285 -8.02 5.97 -1.82
N ASP A 286 -8.30 6.85 -0.86
CA ASP A 286 -8.17 8.29 -1.02
C ASP A 286 -6.73 8.72 -1.29
N CYS A 287 -5.79 8.27 -0.45
CA CYS A 287 -4.37 8.61 -0.56
C CYS A 287 -3.76 8.20 -1.91
N PHE A 288 -4.26 7.12 -2.52
CA PHE A 288 -3.68 6.49 -3.70
C PHE A 288 -4.65 6.41 -4.89
N SER A 289 -5.67 7.27 -4.93
CA SER A 289 -6.66 7.35 -6.02
C SER A 289 -6.07 7.83 -7.36
N ASP A 290 -4.91 8.49 -7.34
CA ASP A 290 -4.22 8.98 -8.55
C ASP A 290 -3.82 7.82 -9.47
N PRO A 291 -4.02 7.93 -10.80
CA PRO A 291 -3.61 6.92 -11.77
C PRO A 291 -2.15 6.45 -11.68
N GLY A 292 -1.25 7.30 -11.16
CA GLY A 292 0.16 6.95 -10.95
C GLY A 292 0.41 5.83 -9.95
N TRP A 293 -0.62 5.41 -9.18
CA TRP A 293 -0.55 4.32 -8.21
C TRP A 293 -1.20 3.02 -8.67
N ARG A 294 -1.81 2.98 -9.86
CA ARG A 294 -2.57 1.81 -10.35
C ARG A 294 -1.77 0.52 -10.46
N ASP A 295 -0.46 0.64 -10.70
CA ASP A 295 0.45 -0.51 -10.82
C ASP A 295 1.01 -0.98 -9.48
N PHE A 296 0.55 -0.40 -8.37
CA PHE A 296 1.06 -0.69 -7.03
C PHE A 296 -0.04 -1.25 -6.13
N GLU A 297 0.31 -2.31 -5.40
CA GLU A 297 -0.45 -2.80 -4.25
C GLU A 297 0.09 -2.11 -3.00
N MET A 298 -0.81 -1.49 -2.22
CA MET A 298 -0.48 -0.87 -0.95
C MET A 298 -1.06 -1.68 0.20
N ARG A 299 -0.24 -1.99 1.19
CA ARG A 299 -0.67 -2.67 2.42
C ARG A 299 -0.24 -1.85 3.63
N LEU A 300 -1.21 -1.50 4.46
CA LEU A 300 -0.93 -0.89 5.75
C LEU A 300 -0.85 -2.00 6.80
N LEU A 301 0.24 -2.04 7.52
CA LEU A 301 0.54 -3.08 8.50
C LEU A 301 0.73 -2.46 9.88
N GLU A 302 0.24 -3.13 10.92
CA GLU A 302 0.60 -2.87 12.31
C GLU A 302 1.89 -3.62 12.62
N SER A 303 2.91 -2.90 13.09
CA SER A 303 4.22 -3.48 13.39
C SER A 303 4.48 -3.41 14.89
N THR A 304 4.28 -4.52 15.57
CA THR A 304 4.62 -4.65 16.99
C THR A 304 5.95 -5.41 17.11
N PRO A 305 6.95 -4.90 17.85
CA PRO A 305 8.21 -5.60 18.04
C PRO A 305 7.99 -7.03 18.55
N GLY A 306 8.59 -8.02 17.88
CA GLY A 306 8.51 -9.44 18.25
C GLY A 306 7.22 -10.16 17.81
N GLN A 307 6.35 -9.52 17.04
CA GLN A 307 5.16 -10.15 16.44
C GLN A 307 5.22 -10.04 14.91
N GLU A 308 4.56 -10.96 14.22
CA GLU A 308 4.38 -10.84 12.77
C GLU A 308 3.52 -9.61 12.46
N PRO A 309 3.89 -8.83 11.42
CA PRO A 309 3.11 -7.67 10.99
C PRO A 309 1.67 -8.07 10.65
N ARG A 310 0.71 -7.37 11.25
CA ARG A 310 -0.72 -7.63 11.04
C ARG A 310 -1.29 -6.66 10.01
N GLU A 311 -1.89 -7.17 8.95
CA GLU A 311 -2.54 -6.34 7.93
C GLU A 311 -3.75 -5.58 8.52
N LEU A 312 -3.73 -4.27 8.34
CA LEU A 312 -4.77 -3.34 8.77
C LEU A 312 -5.72 -3.00 7.63
N ALA A 313 -5.15 -2.70 6.48
CA ALA A 313 -5.88 -2.39 5.25
C ALA A 313 -5.02 -2.70 4.03
N ARG A 314 -5.70 -2.89 2.90
CA ARG A 314 -5.07 -3.16 1.61
C ARG A 314 -5.80 -2.39 0.52
N MET A 315 -5.04 -1.75 -0.36
CA MET A 315 -5.51 -1.31 -1.66
C MET A 315 -5.03 -2.36 -2.68
N PRO A 316 -5.94 -3.14 -3.27
CA PRO A 316 -5.56 -4.19 -4.22
C PRO A 316 -5.07 -3.58 -5.53
N LEU A 317 -4.29 -4.36 -6.27
CA LEU A 317 -3.99 -4.08 -7.67
C LEU A 317 -5.26 -4.04 -8.50
N ASN A 318 -5.31 -3.16 -9.49
CA ASN A 318 -6.33 -3.25 -10.53
C ASN A 318 -6.21 -4.60 -11.26
N ALA A 319 -7.36 -5.21 -11.53
CA ALA A 319 -7.43 -6.53 -12.17
C ALA A 319 -6.70 -6.60 -13.53
N ASP A 320 -6.59 -5.46 -14.23
CA ASP A 320 -5.90 -5.34 -15.52
C ASP A 320 -4.36 -5.34 -15.38
N ALA A 321 -3.83 -5.17 -14.17
CA ALA A 321 -2.38 -5.11 -13.89
C ALA A 321 -1.80 -6.46 -13.41
N ILE A 322 -2.60 -7.53 -13.40
CA ILE A 322 -2.13 -8.85 -12.96
C ILE A 322 -1.25 -9.46 -14.05
N ASP A 323 0.03 -9.19 -13.98
CA ASP A 323 1.03 -9.91 -14.76
C ASP A 323 1.13 -11.35 -14.21
N THR A 324 0.78 -12.32 -15.05
CA THR A 324 0.80 -13.76 -14.77
C THR A 324 2.22 -14.33 -14.71
N THR A 325 3.25 -13.52 -14.97
CA THR A 325 4.64 -13.97 -14.84
C THR A 325 5.00 -14.12 -13.36
N HIS A 326 5.35 -15.35 -12.95
CA HIS A 326 5.72 -15.76 -11.58
C HIS A 326 7.04 -15.14 -11.06
N ARG A 327 7.42 -13.95 -11.48
CA ARG A 327 8.55 -13.23 -10.88
C ARG A 327 8.17 -12.80 -9.46
N ARG A 328 9.04 -13.06 -8.49
CA ARG A 328 8.91 -12.55 -7.12
C ARG A 328 8.84 -11.02 -7.20
N ALA A 329 7.65 -10.48 -7.03
CA ALA A 329 7.44 -9.04 -7.02
C ALA A 329 8.32 -8.42 -5.92
N ALA A 330 9.02 -7.35 -6.26
CA ALA A 330 9.76 -6.58 -5.27
C ALA A 330 8.78 -5.92 -4.31
N VAL A 331 9.13 -5.94 -3.02
CA VAL A 331 8.33 -5.37 -1.94
C VAL A 331 9.22 -4.45 -1.14
N VAL A 332 8.76 -3.25 -0.86
CA VAL A 332 9.44 -2.29 0.02
C VAL A 332 8.49 -1.90 1.14
N SER A 333 8.98 -1.99 2.38
CA SER A 333 8.25 -1.58 3.58
C SER A 333 8.89 -0.34 4.19
N ARG A 334 8.07 0.66 4.53
CA ARG A 334 8.50 1.91 5.13
C ARG A 334 7.69 2.21 6.40
N PRO A 335 8.32 2.65 7.50
CA PRO A 335 7.61 3.03 8.70
C PRO A 335 6.79 4.30 8.47
N VAL A 336 5.61 4.31 9.09
CA VAL A 336 4.67 5.44 9.11
C VAL A 336 4.13 5.59 10.52
N GLU A 337 4.26 6.76 11.10
CA GLU A 337 3.70 7.08 12.40
C GLU A 337 2.36 7.78 12.23
N VAL A 338 1.31 7.26 12.87
CA VAL A 338 -0.05 7.83 12.82
C VAL A 338 -0.56 8.02 14.23
N GLY A 339 -0.56 9.26 14.71
CA GLY A 339 -1.07 9.59 16.06
C GLY A 339 -0.42 8.79 17.18
N GLY A 340 0.88 8.46 17.07
CA GLY A 340 1.65 7.66 18.02
C GLY A 340 1.55 6.15 17.81
N GLN A 341 0.87 5.67 16.75
CA GLN A 341 0.85 4.25 16.38
C GLN A 341 1.98 3.95 15.38
N PRO A 342 2.83 2.95 15.64
CA PRO A 342 3.91 2.55 14.76
C PRO A 342 3.36 1.61 13.67
N TRP A 343 3.05 2.16 12.51
CA TRP A 343 2.61 1.38 11.36
C TRP A 343 3.70 1.26 10.30
N GLN A 344 3.47 0.38 9.34
CA GLN A 344 4.32 0.23 8.16
C GLN A 344 3.45 0.26 6.91
N LEU A 345 3.88 1.03 5.91
CA LEU A 345 3.31 0.99 4.57
C LEU A 345 4.19 0.10 3.71
N GLU A 346 3.62 -1.00 3.27
CA GLU A 346 4.23 -1.92 2.31
C GLU A 346 3.74 -1.59 0.92
N VAL A 347 4.70 -1.39 0.02
CA VAL A 347 4.45 -1.08 -1.39
C VAL A 347 5.01 -2.21 -2.22
N LYS A 348 4.15 -2.84 -3.00
CA LYS A 348 4.48 -3.90 -3.93
C LYS A 348 4.07 -3.47 -5.33
N ARG A 349 4.92 -3.66 -6.31
CA ARG A 349 4.60 -3.41 -7.70
C ARG A 349 4.19 -4.67 -8.41
N SER A 350 3.18 -4.57 -9.27
CA SER A 350 2.82 -5.59 -10.24
C SER A 350 3.52 -5.32 -11.55
N GLY A 351 4.12 -6.37 -12.13
CA GLY A 351 4.75 -6.29 -13.43
C GLY A 351 6.15 -5.65 -13.47
N ALA A 352 6.78 -5.70 -14.63
CA ALA A 352 8.06 -5.08 -14.91
C ALA A 352 7.96 -3.55 -14.97
N PHE A 353 9.00 -2.81 -14.62
CA PHE A 353 9.05 -1.37 -14.87
C PHE A 353 8.99 -1.10 -16.38
N PRO A 354 8.34 -0.02 -16.84
CA PRO A 354 8.40 0.37 -18.25
C PRO A 354 9.87 0.47 -18.69
N GLY A 355 10.27 -0.33 -19.67
CA GLY A 355 11.67 -0.46 -20.12
C GLY A 355 12.40 -1.71 -19.65
N GLU A 356 11.94 -2.43 -18.62
CA GLU A 356 12.56 -3.70 -18.19
C GLU A 356 12.45 -4.79 -19.27
N SER A 357 11.34 -4.83 -20.01
CA SER A 357 11.21 -5.71 -21.17
C SER A 357 12.15 -5.34 -22.32
N ALA A 358 12.44 -4.05 -22.52
CA ALA A 358 13.40 -3.58 -23.51
C ALA A 358 14.86 -3.85 -23.11
N VAL A 359 15.15 -3.93 -21.83
CA VAL A 359 16.50 -4.16 -21.29
C VAL A 359 16.79 -5.67 -21.18
N ASP A 360 15.81 -6.52 -20.91
CA ASP A 360 15.95 -7.98 -21.14
C ASP A 360 16.32 -8.26 -22.62
N GLN A 361 15.86 -7.40 -23.54
CA GLN A 361 16.30 -7.42 -24.94
C GLN A 361 17.70 -6.83 -25.13
N GLY A 362 18.06 -5.79 -24.36
CA GLY A 362 19.38 -5.15 -24.39
C GLY A 362 20.50 -6.04 -23.82
N SER A 363 20.24 -6.81 -22.78
CA SER A 363 21.20 -7.76 -22.22
C SER A 363 21.53 -8.90 -23.21
N GLY A 364 20.55 -9.34 -24.02
CA GLY A 364 20.78 -10.23 -25.17
C GLY A 364 21.63 -9.57 -26.25
N LEU A 365 21.46 -8.29 -26.51
CA LEU A 365 22.22 -7.52 -27.50
C LEU A 365 23.67 -7.28 -27.05
N ILE A 366 23.90 -7.00 -25.75
CA ILE A 366 25.26 -6.86 -25.18
C ILE A 366 26.01 -8.17 -25.23
N ALA A 367 25.35 -9.31 -24.97
CA ALA A 367 25.93 -10.65 -25.15
C ALA A 367 26.32 -10.89 -26.61
N LEU A 368 25.51 -10.42 -27.57
CA LEU A 368 25.80 -10.56 -29.01
C LEU A 368 26.98 -9.69 -29.46
N VAL A 369 27.03 -8.42 -29.02
CA VAL A 369 28.13 -7.50 -29.39
C VAL A 369 29.46 -7.98 -28.81
N GLY A 370 29.48 -8.51 -27.59
CA GLY A 370 30.68 -9.11 -26.99
C GLY A 370 31.17 -10.38 -27.72
N LEU A 371 30.32 -10.96 -28.58
CA LEU A 371 30.69 -12.16 -29.38
C LEU A 371 31.18 -11.80 -30.80
N LEU A 372 30.89 -10.58 -31.27
CA LEU A 372 31.25 -10.10 -32.61
C LEU A 372 32.63 -9.38 -32.64
N ILE A 373 33.17 -9.00 -31.49
CA ILE A 373 34.50 -8.43 -31.26
C ILE A 373 35.49 -9.56 -30.93
#